data_41f8e40efa9493d65922b11dfd632805
#
_entry.id   41f8e40efa9493d65922b11dfd632805
#
_cell.length_a   1.000
_cell.length_b   1.000
_cell.length_c   1.000
_cell.angle_alpha   90.00
_cell.angle_beta   90.00
_cell.angle_gamma   90.00
#
_symmetry.space_group_name_H-M   'P 1'
#
loop_
_entity.id
_entity.type
_entity.pdbx_description
1 polymer ?
#
loop_
_entity_poly.entity_id
_entity_poly.type
_entity_poly.pdbx_seq_one_letter_code
_entity_poly.pdbx_strand_id
1 'polypeptide(L)'
;MSLDLPLVRGHVDPAVALRESVAPAALVRAGKADVIVVDSTGFVLLDEAEAPSGAPVVHRLVGDEATRALEGATASFIGVVGGRSVVAIETSRDEAWGRWEHLRAVGWQLDGDDAALALTALALAGWHANYRYCPRCGAPVRLVSGGWAARCETCDRLEYPRQDPAVIVLVQDHDGRVLLAHNALWRPGFVSIIAGYVEAGESPDVTVAREVAEEVGVEIETPTYVATQPWPFGRSQMMGYRARTASPRPTPRADGVEIEWARFYSRDELTRALEAGEISAPGRASIAYALLREWYGSDLPSVPEGTGRN
;
A
#
# COMPACT_ATOMS: atom_id res chain seq x y z
N MET A 1 21.60 0.79 -6.19
CA MET A 1 20.40 0.44 -6.99
C MET A 1 19.18 0.83 -6.17
N SER A 2 18.19 1.47 -6.78
CA SER A 2 16.91 1.76 -6.09
C SER A 2 16.16 0.45 -5.84
N LEU A 3 15.52 0.31 -4.69
CA LEU A 3 14.67 -0.84 -4.35
C LEU A 3 13.53 -0.93 -5.38
N ASP A 4 13.27 -2.12 -5.90
CA ASP A 4 12.17 -2.36 -6.83
C ASP A 4 10.85 -2.46 -6.06
N LEU A 5 10.02 -1.42 -6.14
CA LEU A 5 8.73 -1.31 -5.46
C LEU A 5 7.59 -1.41 -6.48
N PRO A 6 6.87 -2.53 -6.54
CA PRO A 6 5.87 -2.78 -7.58
C PRO A 6 4.80 -1.70 -7.72
N LEU A 7 4.32 -1.15 -6.61
CA LEU A 7 3.22 -0.19 -6.62
C LEU A 7 3.61 1.24 -7.03
N VAL A 8 4.90 1.54 -7.19
CA VAL A 8 5.39 2.90 -7.52
C VAL A 8 6.28 2.93 -8.76
N ARG A 9 6.14 1.96 -9.65
CA ARG A 9 6.90 1.88 -10.92
C ARG A 9 6.36 2.78 -12.03
N GLY A 10 5.07 3.16 -11.97
CA GLY A 10 4.38 3.86 -13.03
C GLY A 10 4.70 5.34 -13.14
N HIS A 11 4.41 5.90 -14.31
CA HIS A 11 4.62 7.31 -14.64
C HIS A 11 3.29 7.99 -14.98
N VAL A 12 2.40 8.10 -13.99
CA VAL A 12 1.14 8.84 -14.11
C VAL A 12 1.43 10.33 -13.90
N ASP A 13 1.12 11.17 -14.89
CA ASP A 13 1.13 12.61 -14.67
C ASP A 13 -0.05 13.01 -13.78
N PRO A 14 0.17 13.50 -12.56
CA PRO A 14 -0.90 13.89 -11.67
C PRO A 14 -1.67 15.12 -12.16
N ALA A 15 -1.20 15.80 -13.20
CA ALA A 15 -1.81 16.94 -13.87
C ALA A 15 -2.45 17.94 -12.90
N VAL A 16 -1.70 18.35 -11.87
CA VAL A 16 -2.18 19.13 -10.71
C VAL A 16 -2.93 20.41 -11.15
N ALA A 17 -2.44 21.09 -12.19
CA ALA A 17 -3.06 22.30 -12.72
C ALA A 17 -4.48 22.07 -13.27
N LEU A 18 -4.81 20.86 -13.70
CA LEU A 18 -6.14 20.53 -14.20
C LEU A 18 -7.15 20.28 -13.08
N ARG A 19 -6.71 19.87 -11.88
CA ARG A 19 -7.60 19.46 -10.78
C ARG A 19 -8.60 20.53 -10.37
N GLU A 20 -8.23 21.81 -10.44
CA GLU A 20 -9.11 22.93 -10.07
C GLU A 20 -10.22 23.18 -11.10
N SER A 21 -10.03 22.80 -12.35
CA SER A 21 -10.93 23.08 -13.46
C SER A 21 -11.73 21.88 -13.94
N VAL A 22 -11.31 20.64 -13.59
CA VAL A 22 -11.99 19.44 -14.07
C VAL A 22 -13.19 19.07 -13.22
N ALA A 23 -14.26 18.64 -13.89
CA ALA A 23 -15.40 17.97 -13.29
C ALA A 23 -15.33 16.46 -13.68
N PRO A 24 -14.85 15.56 -12.83
CA PRO A 24 -14.59 14.15 -13.20
C PRO A 24 -15.80 13.48 -13.84
N ALA A 25 -16.98 13.62 -13.23
CA ALA A 25 -18.21 13.06 -13.76
C ALA A 25 -18.59 13.62 -15.16
N ALA A 26 -18.27 14.89 -15.45
CA ALA A 26 -18.50 15.46 -16.77
C ALA A 26 -17.54 14.89 -17.83
N LEU A 27 -16.28 14.63 -17.46
CA LEU A 27 -15.32 13.97 -18.34
C LEU A 27 -15.80 12.57 -18.74
N VAL A 28 -16.31 11.80 -17.77
CA VAL A 28 -16.85 10.46 -17.99
C VAL A 28 -18.04 10.51 -18.95
N ARG A 29 -19.07 11.34 -18.66
CA ARG A 29 -20.25 11.48 -19.52
C ARG A 29 -19.95 11.97 -20.94
N ALA A 30 -18.86 12.72 -21.10
CA ALA A 30 -18.40 13.20 -22.41
C ALA A 30 -17.50 12.18 -23.15
N GLY A 31 -17.19 11.01 -22.58
CA GLY A 31 -16.27 10.03 -23.16
C GLY A 31 -14.82 10.53 -23.28
N LYS A 32 -14.44 11.52 -22.45
CA LYS A 32 -13.13 12.18 -22.50
C LYS A 32 -12.12 11.65 -21.45
N ALA A 33 -12.48 10.62 -20.72
CA ALA A 33 -11.62 9.99 -19.75
C ALA A 33 -11.65 8.46 -19.90
N ASP A 34 -10.53 7.82 -19.59
CA ASP A 34 -10.49 6.40 -19.26
C ASP A 34 -10.98 6.26 -17.81
N VAL A 35 -11.81 5.26 -17.57
CA VAL A 35 -12.46 5.11 -16.26
C VAL A 35 -12.02 3.82 -15.62
N ILE A 36 -11.47 3.90 -14.41
CA ILE A 36 -11.18 2.74 -13.56
C ILE A 36 -12.15 2.70 -12.39
N VAL A 37 -12.35 1.52 -11.83
CA VAL A 37 -13.29 1.33 -10.71
C VAL A 37 -12.59 0.69 -9.53
N VAL A 38 -12.82 1.26 -8.35
CA VAL A 38 -12.27 0.77 -7.08
C VAL A 38 -13.33 0.77 -5.99
N ASP A 39 -13.12 -0.01 -4.95
CA ASP A 39 -13.85 0.15 -3.70
C ASP A 39 -12.95 0.73 -2.59
N SER A 40 -13.56 1.29 -1.54
CA SER A 40 -12.82 1.89 -0.42
C SER A 40 -12.12 0.86 0.48
N THR A 41 -12.31 -0.46 0.25
CA THR A 41 -11.72 -1.53 1.07
C THR A 41 -10.46 -2.14 0.46
N GLY A 42 -10.05 -1.66 -0.74
CA GLY A 42 -8.77 -2.03 -1.34
C GLY A 42 -8.86 -2.88 -2.60
N PHE A 43 -10.06 -3.04 -3.16
CA PHE A 43 -10.27 -3.82 -4.39
C PHE A 43 -10.30 -2.92 -5.61
N VAL A 44 -9.78 -3.47 -6.70
CA VAL A 44 -9.78 -2.87 -8.04
C VAL A 44 -10.42 -3.84 -9.01
N LEU A 45 -11.18 -3.30 -9.96
CA LEU A 45 -11.79 -4.08 -11.03
C LEU A 45 -10.75 -4.41 -12.10
N LEU A 46 -10.62 -5.67 -12.45
CA LEU A 46 -9.69 -6.17 -13.47
C LEU A 46 -10.45 -6.69 -14.69
N ASP A 47 -9.77 -6.73 -15.82
CA ASP A 47 -10.26 -7.42 -17.01
C ASP A 47 -10.37 -8.93 -16.74
N GLU A 48 -11.34 -9.59 -17.38
CA GLU A 48 -11.42 -11.06 -17.41
C GLU A 48 -10.24 -11.68 -18.17
N ALA A 49 -9.75 -10.97 -19.21
CA ALA A 49 -8.61 -11.39 -20.02
C ALA A 49 -7.32 -10.73 -19.48
N GLU A 50 -6.27 -11.52 -19.38
CA GLU A 50 -4.93 -11.05 -19.06
C GLU A 50 -4.28 -10.41 -20.30
N ALA A 51 -3.29 -9.53 -20.06
CA ALA A 51 -2.43 -9.02 -21.11
C ALA A 51 -1.68 -10.18 -21.82
N PRO A 52 -1.16 -9.97 -23.04
CA PRO A 52 -0.33 -10.98 -23.72
C PRO A 52 0.88 -11.48 -22.92
N SER A 53 1.31 -10.73 -21.91
CA SER A 53 2.35 -11.11 -20.96
C SER A 53 1.86 -12.06 -19.84
N GLY A 54 0.56 -12.34 -19.74
CA GLY A 54 -0.05 -13.05 -18.64
C GLY A 54 -0.29 -12.17 -17.38
N ALA A 55 -0.07 -10.85 -17.49
CA ALA A 55 -0.29 -9.93 -16.39
C ALA A 55 -1.77 -9.52 -16.31
N PRO A 56 -2.36 -9.36 -15.10
CA PRO A 56 -3.69 -8.79 -14.94
C PRO A 56 -3.70 -7.32 -15.39
N VAL A 57 -4.83 -6.87 -15.93
CA VAL A 57 -5.04 -5.52 -16.44
C VAL A 57 -6.17 -4.86 -15.65
N VAL A 58 -5.96 -3.62 -15.23
CA VAL A 58 -7.05 -2.85 -14.61
C VAL A 58 -8.12 -2.53 -15.65
N HIS A 59 -9.35 -2.96 -15.37
CA HIS A 59 -10.47 -2.78 -16.29
C HIS A 59 -10.78 -1.30 -16.57
N ARG A 60 -11.06 -0.98 -17.84
CA ARG A 60 -11.43 0.37 -18.29
C ARG A 60 -12.89 0.38 -18.74
N LEU A 61 -13.76 0.98 -17.93
CA LEU A 61 -15.15 1.21 -18.34
C LEU A 61 -15.23 2.24 -19.46
N VAL A 62 -16.12 2.01 -20.42
CA VAL A 62 -16.35 2.90 -21.57
C VAL A 62 -17.84 3.15 -21.81
N GLY A 63 -18.18 4.28 -22.46
CA GLY A 63 -19.53 4.57 -22.93
C GLY A 63 -20.60 4.55 -21.83
N ASP A 64 -21.69 3.82 -22.09
CA ASP A 64 -22.84 3.75 -21.19
C ASP A 64 -22.53 3.04 -19.88
N GLU A 65 -21.59 2.09 -19.89
CA GLU A 65 -21.15 1.38 -18.69
C GLU A 65 -20.46 2.33 -17.70
N ALA A 66 -19.51 3.14 -18.20
CA ALA A 66 -18.86 4.18 -17.41
C ALA A 66 -19.86 5.21 -16.86
N THR A 67 -20.87 5.55 -17.65
CA THR A 67 -21.92 6.49 -17.24
C THR A 67 -22.81 5.90 -16.14
N ARG A 68 -23.20 4.63 -16.26
CA ARG A 68 -23.98 3.92 -15.23
C ARG A 68 -23.19 3.81 -13.92
N ALA A 69 -21.90 3.57 -13.99
CA ALA A 69 -21.03 3.47 -12.81
C ALA A 69 -20.99 4.78 -11.98
N LEU A 70 -21.32 5.93 -12.58
CA LEU A 70 -21.42 7.20 -11.86
C LEU A 70 -22.67 7.33 -10.97
N GLU A 71 -23.68 6.46 -11.15
CA GLU A 71 -24.94 6.57 -10.40
C GLU A 71 -24.70 6.28 -8.92
N GLY A 72 -24.86 7.31 -8.07
CA GLY A 72 -24.64 7.18 -6.63
C GLY A 72 -23.18 7.03 -6.19
N ALA A 73 -22.24 7.12 -7.12
CA ALA A 73 -20.82 6.92 -6.87
C ALA A 73 -20.03 8.25 -6.79
N THR A 74 -18.87 8.19 -6.16
CA THR A 74 -17.89 9.29 -6.15
C THR A 74 -16.93 9.11 -7.32
N ALA A 75 -16.64 10.22 -8.04
CA ALA A 75 -15.69 10.23 -9.14
C ALA A 75 -14.53 11.19 -8.86
N SER A 76 -13.29 10.71 -9.06
CA SER A 76 -12.06 11.46 -8.83
C SER A 76 -11.17 11.49 -10.07
N PHE A 77 -10.63 12.65 -10.39
CA PHE A 77 -9.62 12.79 -11.43
C PHE A 77 -8.28 12.29 -10.89
N ILE A 78 -7.72 11.24 -11.49
CA ILE A 78 -6.50 10.59 -10.98
C ILE A 78 -5.24 11.17 -11.65
N GLY A 79 -5.33 11.57 -12.91
CA GLY A 79 -4.20 12.09 -13.66
C GLY A 79 -4.36 11.90 -15.16
N VAL A 80 -3.22 11.89 -15.85
CA VAL A 80 -3.13 11.70 -17.29
C VAL A 80 -2.12 10.60 -17.61
N VAL A 81 -2.51 9.65 -18.45
CA VAL A 81 -1.64 8.58 -18.98
C VAL A 81 -1.79 8.57 -20.49
N GLY A 82 -0.68 8.57 -21.23
CA GLY A 82 -0.70 8.57 -22.68
C GLY A 82 -1.48 9.74 -23.32
N GLY A 83 -1.56 10.89 -22.62
CA GLY A 83 -2.31 12.07 -23.07
C GLY A 83 -3.83 12.00 -22.81
N ARG A 84 -4.33 10.93 -22.19
CA ARG A 84 -5.75 10.77 -21.84
C ARG A 84 -5.96 11.00 -20.33
N SER A 85 -7.02 11.71 -19.99
CA SER A 85 -7.47 11.85 -18.60
C SER A 85 -7.91 10.49 -18.04
N VAL A 86 -7.59 10.22 -16.77
CA VAL A 86 -8.06 9.04 -16.05
C VAL A 86 -8.93 9.48 -14.88
N VAL A 87 -10.10 8.88 -14.76
CA VAL A 87 -11.04 9.08 -13.66
C VAL A 87 -11.23 7.76 -12.92
N ALA A 88 -11.13 7.80 -11.60
CA ALA A 88 -11.54 6.68 -10.76
C ALA A 88 -12.98 6.88 -10.28
N ILE A 89 -13.77 5.82 -10.32
CA ILE A 89 -15.12 5.75 -9.73
C ILE A 89 -15.05 4.85 -8.50
N GLU A 90 -15.52 5.38 -7.38
CA GLU A 90 -15.60 4.67 -6.11
C GLU A 90 -17.01 4.13 -5.93
N THR A 91 -17.15 2.83 -5.86
CA THR A 91 -18.45 2.17 -5.71
C THR A 91 -18.35 0.92 -4.86
N SER A 92 -19.48 0.35 -4.47
CA SER A 92 -19.53 -0.99 -3.91
C SER A 92 -19.20 -2.02 -4.99
N ARG A 93 -18.56 -3.11 -4.59
CA ARG A 93 -18.26 -4.22 -5.49
C ARG A 93 -19.55 -4.84 -6.02
N ASP A 94 -19.64 -4.95 -7.34
CA ASP A 94 -20.67 -5.70 -8.05
C ASP A 94 -19.96 -6.74 -8.93
N GLU A 95 -20.20 -8.01 -8.67
CA GLU A 95 -19.61 -9.12 -9.43
C GLU A 95 -20.05 -9.13 -10.90
N ALA A 96 -21.18 -8.49 -11.23
CA ALA A 96 -21.63 -8.36 -12.60
C ALA A 96 -20.71 -7.50 -13.48
N TRP A 97 -19.81 -6.73 -12.88
CA TRP A 97 -18.87 -5.88 -13.63
C TRP A 97 -17.56 -6.57 -14.00
N GLY A 98 -17.28 -7.74 -13.43
CA GLY A 98 -16.07 -8.51 -13.72
C GLY A 98 -15.31 -8.93 -12.46
N ARG A 99 -14.01 -9.18 -12.64
CA ARG A 99 -13.13 -9.71 -11.63
C ARG A 99 -12.62 -8.62 -10.68
N TRP A 100 -12.99 -8.73 -9.41
CA TRP A 100 -12.49 -7.85 -8.35
C TRP A 100 -11.34 -8.51 -7.59
N GLU A 101 -10.22 -7.82 -7.52
CA GLU A 101 -9.06 -8.30 -6.79
C GLU A 101 -8.53 -7.24 -5.83
N HIS A 102 -8.05 -7.70 -4.68
CA HIS A 102 -7.45 -6.80 -3.70
C HIS A 102 -6.03 -6.40 -4.15
N LEU A 103 -5.71 -5.10 -4.19
CA LEU A 103 -4.43 -4.60 -4.70
C LEU A 103 -3.20 -5.19 -3.97
N ARG A 104 -3.32 -5.56 -2.68
CA ARG A 104 -2.24 -6.28 -1.97
C ARG A 104 -1.87 -7.62 -2.62
N ALA A 105 -2.83 -8.29 -3.24
CA ALA A 105 -2.62 -9.60 -3.86
C ALA A 105 -2.04 -9.44 -5.27
N VAL A 106 -2.60 -8.54 -6.08
CA VAL A 106 -2.30 -8.45 -7.52
C VAL A 106 -1.38 -7.31 -7.91
N GLY A 107 -1.21 -6.30 -7.06
CA GLY A 107 -0.50 -5.06 -7.42
C GLY A 107 0.95 -5.26 -7.89
N TRP A 108 1.60 -6.34 -7.51
CA TRP A 108 2.95 -6.67 -7.96
C TRP A 108 2.99 -7.22 -9.40
N GLN A 109 1.85 -7.69 -9.92
CA GLN A 109 1.70 -8.26 -11.27
C GLN A 109 1.22 -7.21 -12.27
N LEU A 110 0.54 -6.16 -11.81
CA LEU A 110 0.08 -5.08 -12.66
C LEU A 110 1.25 -4.38 -13.35
N ASP A 111 0.99 -3.83 -14.52
CA ASP A 111 1.95 -2.92 -15.10
C ASP A 111 2.11 -1.65 -14.24
N GLY A 112 3.19 -0.88 -14.49
CA GLY A 112 3.54 0.23 -13.61
C GLY A 112 2.47 1.31 -13.55
N ASP A 113 1.87 1.68 -14.68
CA ASP A 113 0.85 2.73 -14.75
C ASP A 113 -0.47 2.27 -14.12
N ASP A 114 -0.89 1.03 -14.36
CA ASP A 114 -2.07 0.43 -13.74
C ASP A 114 -1.91 0.33 -12.22
N ALA A 115 -0.74 -0.08 -11.74
CA ALA A 115 -0.44 -0.14 -10.32
C ALA A 115 -0.51 1.25 -9.66
N ALA A 116 0.08 2.28 -10.30
CA ALA A 116 0.07 3.65 -9.80
C ALA A 116 -1.33 4.27 -9.82
N LEU A 117 -2.13 4.02 -10.86
CA LEU A 117 -3.52 4.47 -10.96
C LEU A 117 -4.38 3.82 -9.86
N ALA A 118 -4.31 2.50 -9.70
CA ALA A 118 -5.05 1.79 -8.68
C ALA A 118 -4.65 2.23 -7.27
N LEU A 119 -3.35 2.41 -6.99
CA LEU A 119 -2.83 2.91 -5.73
C LEU A 119 -3.41 4.28 -5.38
N THR A 120 -3.37 5.22 -6.33
CA THR A 120 -3.88 6.58 -6.16
C THR A 120 -5.39 6.59 -5.95
N ALA A 121 -6.13 5.83 -6.77
CA ALA A 121 -7.58 5.70 -6.66
C ALA A 121 -7.99 5.17 -5.28
N LEU A 122 -7.35 4.11 -4.80
CA LEU A 122 -7.63 3.53 -3.49
C LEU A 122 -7.27 4.46 -2.33
N ALA A 123 -6.18 5.24 -2.45
CA ALA A 123 -5.83 6.22 -1.44
C ALA A 123 -6.90 7.32 -1.30
N LEU A 124 -7.44 7.80 -2.43
CA LEU A 124 -8.54 8.77 -2.43
C LEU A 124 -9.84 8.14 -1.91
N ALA A 125 -10.22 6.95 -2.41
CA ALA A 125 -11.42 6.24 -1.99
C ALA A 125 -11.44 5.98 -0.48
N GLY A 126 -10.35 5.49 0.08
CA GLY A 126 -10.20 5.28 1.52
C GLY A 126 -10.31 6.59 2.33
N TRP A 127 -9.80 7.71 1.80
CA TRP A 127 -9.95 9.00 2.44
C TRP A 127 -11.40 9.50 2.35
N HIS A 128 -12.06 9.48 1.18
CA HIS A 128 -13.44 9.91 0.99
C HIS A 128 -14.42 9.13 1.88
N ALA A 129 -14.25 7.83 1.99
CA ALA A 129 -15.09 6.98 2.84
C ALA A 129 -15.09 7.41 4.30
N ASN A 130 -13.95 7.93 4.78
CA ASN A 130 -13.73 8.31 6.18
C ASN A 130 -13.81 9.83 6.44
N TYR A 131 -13.90 10.67 5.40
CA TYR A 131 -13.87 12.12 5.53
C TYR A 131 -15.15 12.77 5.01
N ARG A 132 -16.24 12.63 5.77
CA ARG A 132 -17.58 13.13 5.41
C ARG A 132 -17.97 14.42 6.14
N TYR A 133 -17.28 14.72 7.24
CA TYR A 133 -17.57 15.84 8.12
C TYR A 133 -16.32 16.65 8.43
N CYS A 134 -16.49 17.95 8.56
CA CYS A 134 -15.42 18.89 8.91
C CYS A 134 -14.92 18.64 10.35
N PRO A 135 -13.61 18.42 10.58
CA PRO A 135 -13.10 18.19 11.93
C PRO A 135 -13.16 19.42 12.83
N ARG A 136 -13.38 20.61 12.25
CA ARG A 136 -13.48 21.86 13.01
C ARG A 136 -14.89 22.16 13.52
N CYS A 137 -15.92 21.94 12.71
CA CYS A 137 -17.28 22.36 13.03
C CYS A 137 -18.36 21.30 12.88
N GLY A 138 -17.99 20.07 12.48
CA GLY A 138 -18.90 18.94 12.34
C GLY A 138 -19.85 19.01 11.14
N ALA A 139 -19.80 20.07 10.33
CA ALA A 139 -20.67 20.22 9.16
C ALA A 139 -20.22 19.30 8.01
N PRO A 140 -21.13 18.91 7.09
CA PRO A 140 -20.78 18.16 5.90
C PRO A 140 -19.69 18.84 5.06
N VAL A 141 -18.94 18.02 4.31
CA VAL A 141 -17.95 18.49 3.35
C VAL A 141 -18.37 18.08 1.94
N ARG A 142 -17.96 18.86 0.95
CA ARG A 142 -18.04 18.49 -0.48
C ARG A 142 -16.67 18.35 -1.08
N LEU A 143 -16.50 17.39 -1.97
CA LEU A 143 -15.25 17.21 -2.69
C LEU A 143 -15.05 18.32 -3.71
N VAL A 144 -13.81 18.79 -3.82
CA VAL A 144 -13.35 19.82 -4.76
C VAL A 144 -12.03 19.41 -5.38
N SER A 145 -11.48 20.23 -6.28
CA SER A 145 -10.18 19.96 -6.93
C SER A 145 -10.11 18.55 -7.52
N GLY A 146 -11.15 18.17 -8.28
CA GLY A 146 -11.20 16.85 -8.91
C GLY A 146 -11.23 15.65 -7.96
N GLY A 147 -11.62 15.83 -6.68
CA GLY A 147 -11.64 14.79 -5.65
C GLY A 147 -10.41 14.82 -4.71
N TRP A 148 -9.47 15.74 -4.92
CA TRP A 148 -8.21 15.83 -4.13
C TRP A 148 -8.29 16.77 -2.93
N ALA A 149 -9.42 17.40 -2.71
CA ALA A 149 -9.67 18.21 -1.52
C ALA A 149 -11.13 18.11 -1.12
N ALA A 150 -11.43 18.39 0.14
CA ALA A 150 -12.76 18.52 0.68
C ALA A 150 -12.93 19.92 1.28
N ARG A 151 -14.03 20.60 0.91
CA ARG A 151 -14.37 21.92 1.41
C ARG A 151 -15.57 21.83 2.34
N CYS A 152 -15.45 22.38 3.53
CA CYS A 152 -16.55 22.46 4.48
C CYS A 152 -17.64 23.41 3.96
N GLU A 153 -18.90 22.99 3.99
CA GLU A 153 -20.03 23.79 3.51
C GLU A 153 -20.40 24.96 4.45
N THR A 154 -19.94 24.92 5.71
CA THR A 154 -20.27 25.94 6.72
C THR A 154 -19.10 26.89 7.00
N CYS A 155 -17.89 26.37 7.26
CA CYS A 155 -16.75 27.20 7.68
C CYS A 155 -15.71 27.40 6.57
N ASP A 156 -15.98 26.93 5.36
CA ASP A 156 -15.14 27.02 4.16
C ASP A 156 -13.73 26.43 4.28
N ARG A 157 -13.46 25.68 5.37
CA ARG A 157 -12.16 25.02 5.58
C ARG A 157 -11.89 23.99 4.49
N LEU A 158 -10.67 24.00 3.95
CA LEU A 158 -10.16 22.99 3.03
C LEU A 158 -9.38 21.93 3.80
N GLU A 159 -9.59 20.69 3.41
CA GLU A 159 -8.83 19.51 3.88
C GLU A 159 -8.36 18.70 2.69
N TYR A 160 -7.26 17.99 2.90
CA TYR A 160 -6.59 17.21 1.88
C TYR A 160 -6.45 15.75 2.31
N PRO A 161 -6.25 14.80 1.38
CA PRO A 161 -6.00 13.40 1.71
C PRO A 161 -4.87 13.26 2.72
N ARG A 162 -5.18 12.61 3.84
CA ARG A 162 -4.21 12.39 4.90
C ARG A 162 -3.37 11.16 4.61
N GLN A 163 -2.07 11.28 4.84
CA GLN A 163 -1.13 10.16 4.90
C GLN A 163 -0.45 10.15 6.26
N ASP A 164 -0.37 8.98 6.88
CA ASP A 164 0.25 8.80 8.18
C ASP A 164 1.68 8.27 7.98
N PRO A 165 2.73 9.01 8.42
CA PRO A 165 4.10 8.57 8.25
C PRO A 165 4.38 7.34 9.12
N ALA A 166 4.99 6.32 8.52
CA ALA A 166 5.38 5.09 9.19
C ALA A 166 6.74 4.61 8.69
N VAL A 167 7.50 3.95 9.54
CA VAL A 167 8.76 3.34 9.21
C VAL A 167 8.62 1.83 9.10
N ILE A 168 9.51 1.23 8.31
CA ILE A 168 9.68 -0.22 8.24
C ILE A 168 11.16 -0.51 8.06
N VAL A 169 11.72 -1.43 8.84
CA VAL A 169 13.16 -1.63 8.89
C VAL A 169 13.57 -3.11 8.77
N LEU A 170 14.49 -3.35 7.86
CA LEU A 170 15.20 -4.62 7.78
C LEU A 170 16.42 -4.55 8.71
N VAL A 171 16.35 -5.28 9.83
CA VAL A 171 17.44 -5.34 10.82
C VAL A 171 18.27 -6.59 10.59
N GLN A 172 19.59 -6.44 10.48
CA GLN A 172 20.54 -7.53 10.37
C GLN A 172 21.48 -7.57 11.58
N ASP A 173 21.80 -8.78 12.04
CA ASP A 173 22.92 -8.95 12.98
C ASP A 173 24.28 -9.01 12.25
N HIS A 174 25.36 -9.19 13.01
CA HIS A 174 26.71 -9.23 12.45
C HIS A 174 27.02 -10.49 11.64
N ASP A 175 26.24 -11.56 11.78
CA ASP A 175 26.31 -12.76 10.93
C ASP A 175 25.49 -12.63 9.65
N GLY A 176 24.80 -11.47 9.45
CA GLY A 176 23.96 -11.22 8.29
C GLY A 176 22.59 -11.88 8.35
N ARG A 177 22.16 -12.36 9.53
CA ARG A 177 20.80 -12.90 9.75
C ARG A 177 19.81 -11.73 9.84
N VAL A 178 18.61 -11.94 9.31
CA VAL A 178 17.51 -10.94 9.36
C VAL A 178 16.61 -11.20 10.56
N LEU A 179 16.17 -10.11 11.21
CA LEU A 179 15.18 -10.15 12.26
C LEU A 179 13.78 -10.18 11.65
N LEU A 180 12.98 -11.19 12.02
CA LEU A 180 11.57 -11.29 11.70
C LEU A 180 10.76 -11.39 12.98
N ALA A 181 9.57 -10.83 12.95
CA ALA A 181 8.63 -10.81 14.07
C ALA A 181 7.23 -11.24 13.63
N HIS A 182 6.47 -11.80 14.57
CA HIS A 182 5.07 -12.15 14.45
C HIS A 182 4.24 -11.29 15.38
N ASN A 183 3.31 -10.52 14.82
CA ASN A 183 2.37 -9.74 15.59
C ASN A 183 1.21 -10.63 16.07
N ALA A 184 0.83 -10.48 17.33
CA ALA A 184 -0.20 -11.30 17.99
C ALA A 184 -1.59 -11.27 17.30
N LEU A 185 -1.86 -10.23 16.52
CA LEU A 185 -3.13 -10.08 15.78
C LEU A 185 -3.11 -10.72 14.38
N TRP A 186 -1.95 -11.20 13.93
CA TRP A 186 -1.84 -11.79 12.61
C TRP A 186 -2.24 -13.27 12.61
N ARG A 187 -2.52 -13.79 11.41
CA ARG A 187 -2.73 -15.24 11.24
C ARG A 187 -1.48 -16.01 11.69
N PRO A 188 -1.63 -17.19 12.26
CA PRO A 188 -0.49 -18.00 12.71
C PRO A 188 0.57 -18.17 11.63
N GLY A 189 1.83 -18.03 12.01
CA GLY A 189 2.97 -18.18 11.13
C GLY A 189 3.26 -17.01 10.18
N PHE A 190 2.41 -15.99 10.08
CA PHE A 190 2.75 -14.83 9.28
C PHE A 190 3.81 -13.97 9.98
N VAL A 191 4.88 -13.65 9.28
CA VAL A 191 5.98 -12.84 9.80
C VAL A 191 6.23 -11.62 8.93
N SER A 192 6.80 -10.57 9.53
CA SER A 192 7.30 -9.40 8.83
C SER A 192 8.56 -8.86 9.51
N ILE A 193 9.14 -7.83 8.90
CA ILE A 193 10.15 -6.98 9.54
C ILE A 193 9.45 -5.92 10.39
N ILE A 194 10.17 -5.32 11.34
CA ILE A 194 9.65 -4.34 12.30
C ILE A 194 9.15 -3.08 11.59
N ALA A 195 8.00 -2.57 12.03
CA ALA A 195 7.37 -1.40 11.44
C ALA A 195 6.48 -0.68 12.45
N GLY A 196 6.53 0.65 12.48
CA GLY A 196 5.67 1.44 13.37
C GLY A 196 5.41 2.85 12.86
N TYR A 197 4.50 3.55 13.50
CA TYR A 197 4.15 4.92 13.15
C TYR A 197 5.12 5.93 13.75
N VAL A 198 5.40 6.98 12.96
CA VAL A 198 6.15 8.14 13.45
C VAL A 198 5.27 8.94 14.39
N GLU A 199 5.72 9.13 15.63
CA GLU A 199 4.97 9.91 16.61
C GLU A 199 5.09 11.43 16.39
N ALA A 200 4.17 12.18 16.99
CA ALA A 200 4.14 13.63 16.85
C ALA A 200 5.42 14.29 17.42
N GLY A 201 6.19 14.93 16.54
CA GLY A 201 7.47 15.57 16.88
C GLY A 201 8.68 14.64 16.77
N GLU A 202 8.51 13.40 16.38
CA GLU A 202 9.57 12.43 16.18
C GLU A 202 10.12 12.49 14.74
N SER A 203 11.39 12.20 14.55
CA SER A 203 11.95 11.97 13.21
C SER A 203 11.90 10.48 12.85
N PRO A 204 11.78 10.13 11.56
CA PRO A 204 11.71 8.72 11.15
C PRO A 204 12.90 7.87 11.63
N ASP A 205 14.10 8.42 11.66
CA ASP A 205 15.30 7.69 12.13
C ASP A 205 15.21 7.34 13.62
N VAL A 206 14.65 8.23 14.43
CA VAL A 206 14.38 8.00 15.86
C VAL A 206 13.30 6.96 16.02
N THR A 207 12.22 7.06 15.23
CA THR A 207 11.14 6.06 15.21
C THR A 207 11.68 4.65 14.94
N VAL A 208 12.57 4.49 13.94
CA VAL A 208 13.17 3.18 13.63
C VAL A 208 13.87 2.57 14.86
N ALA A 209 14.66 3.38 15.57
CA ALA A 209 15.39 2.90 16.74
C ALA A 209 14.44 2.57 17.91
N ARG A 210 13.43 3.41 18.12
CA ARG A 210 12.41 3.22 19.16
C ARG A 210 11.60 1.94 18.93
N GLU A 211 11.03 1.76 17.74
CA GLU A 211 10.20 0.60 17.42
C GLU A 211 10.98 -0.73 17.57
N VAL A 212 12.23 -0.77 17.09
CA VAL A 212 13.05 -1.98 17.26
C VAL A 212 13.38 -2.25 18.73
N ALA A 213 13.59 -1.20 19.52
CA ALA A 213 13.86 -1.36 20.96
C ALA A 213 12.59 -1.76 21.75
N GLU A 214 11.44 -1.15 21.44
CA GLU A 214 10.16 -1.40 22.13
C GLU A 214 9.60 -2.77 21.78
N GLU A 215 9.48 -3.09 20.50
CA GLU A 215 8.83 -4.33 20.06
C GLU A 215 9.66 -5.59 20.34
N VAL A 216 11.01 -5.49 20.21
CA VAL A 216 11.85 -6.69 20.25
C VAL A 216 13.09 -6.58 21.15
N GLY A 217 13.28 -5.48 21.88
CA GLY A 217 14.36 -5.27 22.84
C GLY A 217 15.76 -5.29 22.23
N VAL A 218 15.89 -4.91 20.95
CA VAL A 218 17.17 -4.90 20.23
C VAL A 218 17.63 -3.47 19.97
N GLU A 219 18.88 -3.17 20.29
CA GLU A 219 19.51 -1.90 19.93
C GLU A 219 20.15 -2.01 18.54
N ILE A 220 20.01 -0.93 17.75
CA ILE A 220 20.57 -0.84 16.40
C ILE A 220 21.57 0.32 16.25
N GLU A 221 22.44 0.19 15.26
CA GLU A 221 23.27 1.29 14.75
C GLU A 221 22.38 2.31 14.00
N THR A 222 22.95 3.44 13.60
CA THR A 222 22.23 4.47 12.80
C THR A 222 21.57 3.84 11.57
N PRO A 223 20.23 3.91 11.45
CA PRO A 223 19.54 3.33 10.33
C PRO A 223 19.79 4.09 9.04
N THR A 224 19.74 3.39 7.91
CA THR A 224 19.90 3.98 6.58
C THR A 224 18.61 3.91 5.81
N TYR A 225 18.08 5.07 5.37
CA TYR A 225 16.90 5.15 4.50
C TYR A 225 17.17 4.47 3.14
N VAL A 226 16.16 3.77 2.64
CA VAL A 226 16.24 3.00 1.38
C VAL A 226 15.26 3.52 0.33
N ALA A 227 13.98 3.56 0.67
CA ALA A 227 12.90 3.92 -0.25
C ALA A 227 11.60 4.21 0.51
N THR A 228 10.64 4.80 -0.18
CA THR A 228 9.28 5.03 0.39
C THR A 228 8.22 4.45 -0.53
N GLN A 229 7.21 3.81 0.06
CA GLN A 229 6.04 3.29 -0.65
C GLN A 229 4.75 3.75 0.04
N PRO A 230 3.81 4.40 -0.68
CA PRO A 230 2.46 4.60 -0.20
C PRO A 230 1.75 3.26 0.04
N TRP A 231 0.99 3.18 1.14
CA TRP A 231 0.26 1.98 1.53
C TRP A 231 -1.18 2.35 1.91
N PRO A 232 -2.12 2.40 0.95
CA PRO A 232 -3.43 3.02 1.13
C PRO A 232 -4.33 2.26 2.11
N PHE A 233 -4.02 1.00 2.40
CA PHE A 233 -4.82 0.12 3.26
C PHE A 233 -4.82 0.49 4.76
N GLY A 234 -4.05 1.47 5.15
CA GLY A 234 -4.02 2.09 6.49
C GLY A 234 -3.61 3.56 6.38
N ARG A 235 -3.57 4.11 5.16
CA ARG A 235 -3.11 5.47 4.82
C ARG A 235 -1.64 5.70 5.15
N SER A 236 -0.83 4.66 5.27
CA SER A 236 0.56 4.81 5.67
C SER A 236 1.44 5.27 4.50
N GLN A 237 2.36 6.17 4.81
CA GLN A 237 3.51 6.47 3.97
C GLN A 237 4.69 5.68 4.54
N MET A 238 4.91 4.46 4.01
CA MET A 238 5.91 3.52 4.52
C MET A 238 7.32 3.92 4.08
N MET A 239 8.14 4.38 5.02
CA MET A 239 9.57 4.70 4.81
C MET A 239 10.42 3.50 5.19
N GLY A 240 11.08 2.89 4.20
CA GLY A 240 11.90 1.70 4.35
C GLY A 240 13.33 2.04 4.75
N TYR A 241 13.83 1.31 5.73
CA TYR A 241 15.17 1.43 6.30
C TYR A 241 15.91 0.10 6.33
N ARG A 242 17.22 0.18 6.45
CA ARG A 242 18.10 -0.91 6.88
C ARG A 242 18.85 -0.48 8.11
N ALA A 243 19.04 -1.43 9.01
CA ALA A 243 19.87 -1.22 10.19
C ALA A 243 20.67 -2.50 10.52
N ARG A 244 21.77 -2.30 11.23
CA ARG A 244 22.53 -3.38 11.84
C ARG A 244 22.34 -3.33 13.35
N THR A 245 22.38 -4.46 14.01
CA THR A 245 22.34 -4.50 15.47
C THR A 245 23.62 -3.92 16.09
N ALA A 246 23.50 -3.15 17.19
CA ALA A 246 24.63 -2.61 17.91
C ALA A 246 25.50 -3.71 18.53
N SER A 247 24.87 -4.78 19.01
CA SER A 247 25.57 -5.99 19.50
C SER A 247 25.70 -7.05 18.42
N PRO A 248 26.78 -7.86 18.39
CA PRO A 248 27.02 -8.83 17.34
C PRO A 248 25.90 -9.88 17.18
N ARG A 249 25.36 -10.39 18.29
CA ARG A 249 24.34 -11.45 18.32
C ARG A 249 23.33 -11.19 19.43
N PRO A 250 22.46 -10.19 19.30
CA PRO A 250 21.45 -9.93 20.32
C PRO A 250 20.42 -11.07 20.32
N THR A 251 19.83 -11.31 21.48
CA THR A 251 18.66 -12.18 21.60
C THR A 251 17.42 -11.28 21.64
N PRO A 252 16.55 -11.32 20.62
CA PRO A 252 15.34 -10.51 20.64
C PRO A 252 14.41 -10.97 21.75
N ARG A 253 13.71 -9.99 22.35
CA ARG A 253 12.70 -10.22 23.39
C ARG A 253 11.45 -9.47 22.98
N ALA A 254 10.47 -10.22 22.48
CA ALA A 254 9.16 -9.68 22.14
C ALA A 254 8.52 -8.99 23.36
N ASP A 255 7.81 -7.90 23.15
CA ASP A 255 7.11 -7.14 24.19
C ASP A 255 5.92 -7.91 24.79
N GLY A 256 5.42 -8.94 24.09
CA GLY A 256 4.29 -9.77 24.51
C GLY A 256 2.93 -9.07 24.42
N VAL A 257 2.88 -7.88 23.84
CA VAL A 257 1.66 -7.08 23.65
C VAL A 257 1.33 -6.99 22.17
N GLU A 258 2.22 -6.43 21.38
CA GLU A 258 2.11 -6.32 19.94
C GLU A 258 2.83 -7.47 19.25
N ILE A 259 4.06 -7.75 19.63
CA ILE A 259 4.88 -8.82 19.10
C ILE A 259 4.81 -10.05 20.03
N GLU A 260 4.30 -11.16 19.52
CA GLU A 260 4.24 -12.43 20.24
C GLU A 260 5.61 -13.11 20.30
N TRP A 261 6.33 -13.10 19.18
CA TRP A 261 7.69 -13.61 19.11
C TRP A 261 8.50 -12.93 17.99
N ALA A 262 9.82 -12.90 18.18
CA ALA A 262 10.77 -12.42 17.19
C ALA A 262 12.01 -13.32 17.16
N ARG A 263 12.62 -13.49 15.98
CA ARG A 263 13.78 -14.35 15.78
C ARG A 263 14.63 -13.86 14.62
N PHE A 264 15.96 -14.04 14.74
CA PHE A 264 16.90 -13.91 13.64
C PHE A 264 16.93 -15.16 12.78
N TYR A 265 16.91 -14.99 11.46
CA TYR A 265 16.99 -16.06 10.46
C TYR A 265 18.18 -15.84 9.53
N SER A 266 19.01 -16.86 9.35
CA SER A 266 19.89 -16.94 8.18
C SER A 266 19.05 -17.22 6.93
N ARG A 267 19.64 -17.06 5.73
CA ARG A 267 18.94 -17.38 4.46
C ARG A 267 18.48 -18.84 4.44
N ASP A 268 19.33 -19.77 4.86
CA ASP A 268 19.02 -21.20 4.88
C ASP A 268 17.92 -21.56 5.88
N GLU A 269 17.90 -20.92 7.07
CA GLU A 269 16.83 -21.10 8.05
C GLU A 269 15.50 -20.55 7.54
N LEU A 270 15.54 -19.37 6.91
CA LEU A 270 14.36 -18.76 6.31
C LEU A 270 13.80 -19.63 5.19
N THR A 271 14.66 -20.13 4.30
CA THR A 271 14.27 -21.05 3.23
C THR A 271 13.52 -22.26 3.78
N ARG A 272 14.13 -22.98 4.74
CA ARG A 272 13.52 -24.18 5.34
C ARG A 272 12.18 -23.88 6.00
N ALA A 273 12.09 -22.78 6.75
CA ALA A 273 10.87 -22.42 7.46
C ALA A 273 9.72 -22.05 6.50
N LEU A 274 10.04 -21.35 5.40
CA LEU A 274 9.06 -21.01 4.35
C LEU A 274 8.62 -22.26 3.58
N GLU A 275 9.54 -23.12 3.14
CA GLU A 275 9.24 -24.37 2.40
C GLU A 275 8.45 -25.37 3.25
N ALA A 276 8.72 -25.44 4.55
CA ALA A 276 7.99 -26.26 5.50
C ALA A 276 6.59 -25.69 5.84
N GLY A 277 6.30 -24.44 5.45
CA GLY A 277 5.06 -23.76 5.82
C GLY A 277 4.96 -23.40 7.31
N GLU A 278 6.07 -23.41 8.04
CA GLU A 278 6.13 -22.99 9.44
C GLU A 278 5.87 -21.50 9.59
N ILE A 279 6.37 -20.72 8.61
CA ILE A 279 6.14 -19.29 8.50
C ILE A 279 5.70 -18.89 7.09
N SER A 280 5.09 -17.72 6.97
CA SER A 280 4.73 -17.11 5.69
C SER A 280 5.21 -15.67 5.62
N ALA A 281 5.83 -15.31 4.50
CA ALA A 281 6.40 -13.99 4.24
C ALA A 281 5.33 -12.92 3.91
N PRO A 282 5.70 -11.61 3.96
CA PRO A 282 4.87 -10.53 3.44
C PRO A 282 4.52 -10.71 1.97
N GLY A 283 3.38 -10.16 1.55
CA GLY A 283 2.96 -10.21 0.15
C GLY A 283 3.89 -9.43 -0.78
N ARG A 284 4.04 -9.90 -2.03
CA ARG A 284 4.96 -9.35 -3.05
C ARG A 284 4.76 -7.88 -3.38
N ALA A 285 3.57 -7.32 -3.14
CA ALA A 285 3.27 -5.91 -3.35
C ALA A 285 3.86 -4.98 -2.27
N SER A 286 4.31 -5.52 -1.12
CA SER A 286 4.74 -4.72 0.03
C SER A 286 6.24 -4.36 -0.01
N ILE A 287 6.57 -3.20 0.55
CA ILE A 287 7.97 -2.78 0.78
C ILE A 287 8.71 -3.76 1.70
N ALA A 288 8.02 -4.42 2.64
CA ALA A 288 8.60 -5.47 3.47
C ALA A 288 9.15 -6.63 2.64
N TYR A 289 8.36 -7.11 1.68
CA TYR A 289 8.82 -8.14 0.74
C TYR A 289 9.99 -7.67 -0.10
N ALA A 290 9.95 -6.44 -0.61
CA ALA A 290 11.02 -5.91 -1.44
C ALA A 290 12.36 -5.82 -0.68
N LEU A 291 12.33 -5.36 0.58
CA LEU A 291 13.51 -5.32 1.45
C LEU A 291 14.04 -6.72 1.76
N LEU A 292 13.16 -7.68 2.08
CA LEU A 292 13.52 -9.07 2.33
C LEU A 292 14.09 -9.75 1.09
N ARG A 293 13.46 -9.55 -0.08
CA ARG A 293 13.93 -10.09 -1.37
C ARG A 293 15.34 -9.60 -1.70
N GLU A 294 15.62 -8.32 -1.47
CA GLU A 294 16.95 -7.76 -1.71
C GLU A 294 18.00 -8.36 -0.76
N TRP A 295 17.69 -8.50 0.53
CA TRP A 295 18.55 -9.18 1.49
C TRP A 295 18.76 -10.65 1.14
N TYR A 296 17.70 -11.34 0.73
CA TYR A 296 17.73 -12.76 0.38
C TYR A 296 18.53 -13.01 -0.90
N GLY A 297 18.46 -12.10 -1.86
CA GLY A 297 19.19 -12.13 -3.14
C GLY A 297 18.41 -12.71 -4.30
N SER A 298 17.17 -13.17 -4.08
CA SER A 298 16.23 -13.69 -5.07
C SER A 298 14.80 -13.56 -4.55
N ASP A 299 13.79 -13.98 -5.30
CA ASP A 299 12.44 -14.15 -4.78
C ASP A 299 12.44 -15.12 -3.60
N LEU A 300 11.65 -14.80 -2.57
CA LEU A 300 11.50 -15.68 -1.42
C LEU A 300 10.77 -16.97 -1.84
N PRO A 301 11.15 -18.14 -1.25
CA PRO A 301 10.43 -19.38 -1.48
C PRO A 301 8.93 -19.21 -1.16
N SER A 302 8.09 -19.77 -2.00
CA SER A 302 6.64 -19.90 -1.75
C SER A 302 6.34 -21.33 -1.33
N VAL A 303 5.35 -21.50 -0.46
CA VAL A 303 4.82 -22.83 -0.18
C VAL A 303 4.33 -23.45 -1.50
N PRO A 304 4.71 -24.67 -1.86
CA PRO A 304 4.15 -25.33 -3.05
C PRO A 304 2.62 -25.33 -2.99
N GLU A 305 1.97 -24.96 -4.11
CA GLU A 305 0.51 -25.06 -4.22
C GLU A 305 0.08 -26.50 -3.94
N GLY A 306 -0.70 -26.72 -2.89
CA GLY A 306 -1.21 -28.04 -2.50
C GLY A 306 -0.97 -28.45 -1.05
N THR A 307 -0.17 -27.71 -0.25
CA THR A 307 0.05 -28.01 1.18
C THR A 307 -0.79 -27.15 2.12
N GLY A 308 -1.61 -26.23 1.60
CA GLY A 308 -2.52 -25.43 2.40
C GLY A 308 -3.60 -26.31 3.03
N ARG A 309 -3.48 -26.63 4.31
CA ARG A 309 -4.64 -27.10 5.08
C ARG A 309 -5.62 -25.92 5.18
N ASN A 310 -6.84 -26.14 4.70
CA ASN A 310 -8.03 -25.27 4.84
C ASN A 310 -8.24 -24.80 6.27
#